data_7d55a4c467ad65b684c38294837e8d2f
#
_entry.id   7d55a4c467ad65b684c38294837e8d2f
#
_cell.length_a   1.000
_cell.length_b   1.000
_cell.length_c   1.000
_cell.angle_alpha   90.00
_cell.angle_beta   90.00
_cell.angle_gamma   90.00
#
_symmetry.space_group_name_H-M   'P 1'
#
loop_
_entity.id
_entity.type
_entity.pdbx_description
1 polymer ?
#
loop_
_entity_poly.entity_id
_entity_poly.type
_entity_poly.pdbx_seq_one_letter_code
_entity_poly.pdbx_strand_id
1 'polypeptide(L)'
;MADETEEFATIDALMAALYSSISGPPGGQDWELSRRLQHPDVRLVRTRLDEAGRPVACSFSGEDYEANARALLADMPFYEVETERRTVRFGNIAQVFSAYEARSAPAGGVLVKRGMNMAHLYNDGTRWWLVHMIWDDEREGVEVPREIFDDWKDLGIVE
;
A
#
# COMPACT_ATOMS: atom_id res chain seq x y z
N MET A 1 -13.54 10.52 -21.50
CA MET A 1 -12.95 9.33 -20.87
C MET A 1 -11.47 9.58 -20.82
N ALA A 2 -10.90 9.61 -19.61
CA ALA A 2 -9.44 9.57 -19.51
C ALA A 2 -8.99 8.23 -20.10
N ASP A 3 -7.96 8.25 -20.91
CA ASP A 3 -7.38 7.06 -21.50
C ASP A 3 -6.87 6.18 -20.34
N GLU A 4 -7.32 4.93 -20.23
CA GLU A 4 -6.89 4.00 -19.19
C GLU A 4 -5.37 3.82 -19.15
N THR A 5 -4.68 4.16 -20.26
CA THR A 5 -3.22 4.12 -20.35
C THR A 5 -2.54 5.26 -19.60
N GLU A 6 -3.23 6.38 -19.32
CA GLU A 6 -2.66 7.50 -18.57
C GLU A 6 -2.88 7.40 -17.05
N GLU A 7 -3.86 6.61 -16.59
CA GLU A 7 -4.28 6.58 -15.18
C GLU A 7 -3.13 6.22 -14.23
N PHE A 8 -2.25 5.30 -14.63
CA PHE A 8 -1.10 4.85 -13.82
C PHE A 8 0.22 4.99 -14.58
N ALA A 9 0.35 6.06 -15.36
CA ALA A 9 1.57 6.35 -16.13
C ALA A 9 2.78 6.62 -15.21
N THR A 10 2.54 7.03 -13.97
CA THR A 10 3.57 7.32 -12.98
C THR A 10 3.39 6.49 -11.70
N ILE A 11 4.49 6.24 -11.00
CA ILE A 11 4.46 5.59 -9.68
C ILE A 11 3.67 6.45 -8.68
N ASP A 12 3.79 7.76 -8.75
CA ASP A 12 3.02 8.68 -7.89
C ASP A 12 1.52 8.49 -8.06
N ALA A 13 1.04 8.38 -9.30
CA ALA A 13 -0.39 8.16 -9.58
C ALA A 13 -0.86 6.81 -9.04
N LEU A 14 -0.06 5.75 -9.21
CA LEU A 14 -0.40 4.42 -8.69
C LEU A 14 -0.43 4.41 -7.17
N MET A 15 0.55 5.01 -6.50
CA MET A 15 0.59 5.05 -5.04
C MET A 15 -0.54 5.92 -4.46
N ALA A 16 -0.87 7.04 -5.09
CA ALA A 16 -2.03 7.85 -4.70
C ALA A 16 -3.34 7.06 -4.81
N ALA A 17 -3.52 6.30 -5.88
CA ALA A 17 -4.69 5.44 -6.09
C ALA A 17 -4.73 4.29 -5.06
N LEU A 18 -3.59 3.70 -4.70
CA LEU A 18 -3.51 2.66 -3.69
C LEU A 18 -4.13 3.13 -2.36
N TYR A 19 -3.70 4.27 -1.85
CA TYR A 19 -4.19 4.81 -0.59
C TYR A 19 -5.62 5.34 -0.69
N SER A 20 -5.95 6.00 -1.79
CA SER A 20 -7.30 6.51 -2.04
C SER A 20 -8.33 5.38 -2.12
N SER A 21 -8.01 4.26 -2.77
CA SER A 21 -8.94 3.15 -2.97
C SER A 21 -9.35 2.46 -1.68
N ILE A 22 -8.46 2.36 -0.70
CA ILE A 22 -8.73 1.69 0.58
C ILE A 22 -9.38 2.61 1.61
N SER A 23 -9.39 3.92 1.37
CA SER A 23 -9.86 4.94 2.31
C SER A 23 -11.32 5.28 2.07
N GLY A 24 -12.07 5.45 3.16
CA GLY A 24 -13.48 5.85 3.10
C GLY A 24 -14.23 5.69 4.42
N PRO A 25 -15.49 6.14 4.43
CA PRO A 25 -16.42 5.82 5.52
C PRO A 25 -16.67 4.31 5.57
N PRO A 26 -17.38 3.80 6.60
CA PRO A 26 -17.72 2.38 6.66
C PRO A 26 -18.27 1.85 5.34
N GLY A 27 -17.60 0.83 4.75
CA GLY A 27 -17.96 0.23 3.47
C GLY A 27 -17.80 1.14 2.24
N GLY A 28 -17.19 2.30 2.37
CA GLY A 28 -17.08 3.33 1.31
C GLY A 28 -15.80 3.29 0.48
N GLN A 29 -15.06 2.19 0.48
CA GLN A 29 -13.84 2.01 -0.30
C GLN A 29 -14.14 1.90 -1.80
N ASP A 30 -13.19 2.33 -2.64
CA ASP A 30 -13.27 2.21 -4.10
C ASP A 30 -12.57 0.93 -4.60
N TRP A 31 -13.31 -0.17 -4.60
CA TRP A 31 -12.77 -1.47 -5.00
C TRP A 31 -12.54 -1.59 -6.50
N GLU A 32 -13.25 -0.81 -7.31
CA GLU A 32 -13.00 -0.76 -8.75
C GLU A 32 -11.63 -0.13 -9.04
N LEU A 33 -11.32 0.99 -8.41
CA LEU A 33 -9.99 1.60 -8.49
C LEU A 33 -8.91 0.64 -7.96
N SER A 34 -9.18 -0.03 -6.84
CA SER A 34 -8.25 -1.03 -6.27
C SER A 34 -7.94 -2.15 -7.24
N ARG A 35 -8.94 -2.67 -7.97
CA ARG A 35 -8.73 -3.71 -8.99
C ARG A 35 -7.93 -3.21 -10.18
N ARG A 36 -8.15 -1.97 -10.63
CA ARG A 36 -7.45 -1.43 -11.81
C ARG A 36 -5.95 -1.24 -11.59
N LEU A 37 -5.50 -0.95 -10.37
CA LEU A 37 -4.07 -0.78 -10.08
C LEU A 37 -3.32 -2.11 -9.90
N GLN A 38 -4.02 -3.20 -9.64
CA GLN A 38 -3.45 -4.50 -9.35
C GLN A 38 -3.20 -5.32 -10.63
N HIS A 39 -2.00 -5.91 -10.75
CA HIS A 39 -1.75 -6.91 -11.78
C HIS A 39 -2.65 -8.14 -11.56
N PRO A 40 -3.10 -8.83 -12.62
CA PRO A 40 -3.94 -10.04 -12.47
C PRO A 40 -3.35 -11.11 -11.55
N ASP A 41 -2.02 -11.25 -11.52
CA ASP A 41 -1.31 -12.21 -10.67
C ASP A 41 -0.79 -11.60 -9.37
N VAL A 42 -1.34 -10.48 -8.90
CA VAL A 42 -0.90 -9.80 -7.70
C VAL A 42 -0.93 -10.70 -6.46
N ARG A 43 0.06 -10.53 -5.60
CA ARG A 43 0.02 -11.10 -4.24
C ARG A 43 0.11 -9.98 -3.22
N LEU A 44 -0.82 -10.01 -2.30
CA LEU A 44 -0.94 -9.04 -1.21
C LEU A 44 -0.78 -9.81 0.11
N VAL A 45 0.26 -9.48 0.88
CA VAL A 45 0.66 -10.26 2.04
C VAL A 45 0.53 -9.41 3.30
N ARG A 46 -0.43 -9.75 4.13
CA ARG A 46 -0.59 -9.16 5.45
C ARG A 46 0.22 -9.94 6.48
N THR A 47 1.07 -9.26 7.21
CA THR A 47 1.76 -9.84 8.37
C THR A 47 1.13 -9.33 9.66
N ARG A 48 1.23 -10.11 10.70
CA ARG A 48 0.78 -9.79 12.05
C ARG A 48 1.36 -10.78 13.06
N LEU A 49 1.13 -10.53 14.32
CA LEU A 49 1.36 -11.55 15.36
C LEU A 49 0.04 -12.29 15.65
N ASP A 50 0.13 -13.58 15.93
CA ASP A 50 -0.99 -14.36 16.44
C ASP A 50 -1.20 -14.09 17.96
N GLU A 51 -2.20 -14.74 18.57
CA GLU A 51 -2.50 -14.58 19.98
C GLU A 51 -1.35 -15.02 20.91
N ALA A 52 -0.46 -15.87 20.43
CA ALA A 52 0.74 -16.32 21.14
C ALA A 52 1.97 -15.44 20.87
N GLY A 53 1.80 -14.32 20.13
CA GLY A 53 2.88 -13.41 19.77
C GLY A 53 3.82 -13.94 18.66
N ARG A 54 3.40 -14.95 17.90
CA ARG A 54 4.20 -15.51 16.81
C ARG A 54 3.89 -14.83 15.49
N PRO A 55 4.90 -14.52 14.65
CA PRO A 55 4.67 -13.96 13.34
C PRO A 55 3.87 -14.90 12.43
N VAL A 56 2.85 -14.36 11.78
CA VAL A 56 2.06 -15.05 10.74
C VAL A 56 1.90 -14.13 9.53
N ALA A 57 1.82 -14.74 8.35
CA ALA A 57 1.59 -14.06 7.10
C ALA A 57 0.38 -14.66 6.38
N CYS A 58 -0.52 -13.80 5.92
CA CYS A 58 -1.66 -14.18 5.09
C CYS A 58 -1.41 -13.63 3.68
N SER A 59 -1.26 -14.52 2.70
CA SER A 59 -1.05 -14.15 1.29
C SER A 59 -2.35 -14.26 0.52
N PHE A 60 -2.78 -13.16 -0.11
CA PHE A 60 -4.04 -13.04 -0.83
C PHE A 60 -3.81 -12.85 -2.33
N SER A 61 -4.68 -13.43 -3.14
CA SER A 61 -4.96 -12.92 -4.48
C SER A 61 -5.63 -11.55 -4.39
N GLY A 62 -5.75 -10.83 -5.50
CA GLY A 62 -6.51 -9.57 -5.50
C GLY A 62 -7.96 -9.74 -5.06
N GLU A 63 -8.62 -10.82 -5.50
CA GLU A 63 -9.99 -11.15 -5.14
C GLU A 63 -10.15 -11.48 -3.65
N ASP A 64 -9.28 -12.33 -3.12
CA ASP A 64 -9.32 -12.71 -1.69
C ASP A 64 -8.99 -11.52 -0.78
N TYR A 65 -8.07 -10.65 -1.21
CA TYR A 65 -7.77 -9.41 -0.50
C TYR A 65 -8.99 -8.50 -0.42
N GLU A 66 -9.66 -8.27 -1.55
CA GLU A 66 -10.88 -7.45 -1.59
C GLU A 66 -11.95 -8.01 -0.67
N ALA A 67 -12.22 -9.33 -0.72
CA ALA A 67 -13.21 -9.97 0.13
C ALA A 67 -12.87 -9.82 1.62
N ASN A 68 -11.61 -10.02 2.00
CA ASN A 68 -11.15 -9.85 3.38
C ASN A 68 -11.24 -8.39 3.84
N ALA A 69 -10.80 -7.45 3.02
CA ALA A 69 -10.81 -6.03 3.35
C ALA A 69 -12.24 -5.47 3.42
N ARG A 70 -13.14 -5.89 2.55
CA ARG A 70 -14.57 -5.53 2.62
C ARG A 70 -15.19 -5.93 3.95
N ALA A 71 -14.90 -7.15 4.42
CA ALA A 71 -15.41 -7.65 5.69
C ALA A 71 -14.86 -6.83 6.88
N LEU A 72 -13.57 -6.52 6.88
CA LEU A 72 -12.93 -5.75 7.96
C LEU A 72 -13.39 -4.30 8.02
N LEU A 73 -13.68 -3.68 6.88
CA LEU A 73 -13.97 -2.25 6.76
C LEU A 73 -15.47 -1.94 6.61
N ALA A 74 -16.33 -2.97 6.70
CA ALA A 74 -17.77 -2.81 6.51
C ALA A 74 -18.41 -1.82 7.51
N ASP A 75 -17.94 -1.85 8.75
CA ASP A 75 -18.55 -1.12 9.87
C ASP A 75 -17.61 -0.08 10.51
N MET A 76 -16.41 0.14 9.93
CA MET A 76 -15.47 1.10 10.48
C MET A 76 -14.98 2.10 9.42
N PRO A 77 -14.88 3.39 9.79
CA PRO A 77 -14.22 4.38 8.95
C PRO A 77 -12.72 4.10 8.92
N PHE A 78 -12.11 4.19 7.74
CA PHE A 78 -10.69 3.91 7.57
C PHE A 78 -10.12 4.86 6.51
N TYR A 79 -9.18 5.71 6.92
CA TYR A 79 -8.53 6.68 6.05
C TYR A 79 -7.03 6.54 6.19
N GLU A 80 -6.42 5.90 5.18
CA GLU A 80 -4.99 5.64 5.14
C GLU A 80 -4.30 6.64 4.24
N VAL A 81 -3.22 7.23 4.74
CA VAL A 81 -2.39 8.17 4.01
C VAL A 81 -0.94 7.75 4.04
N GLU A 82 -0.25 7.99 2.95
CA GLU A 82 1.20 7.84 2.88
C GLU A 82 1.87 9.00 3.61
N THR A 83 2.73 8.69 4.58
CA THR A 83 3.47 9.70 5.34
C THR A 83 4.87 9.95 4.79
N GLU A 84 5.51 8.90 4.28
CA GLU A 84 6.85 8.96 3.70
C GLU A 84 6.98 7.88 2.63
N ARG A 85 7.79 8.14 1.60
CA ARG A 85 8.05 7.19 0.51
C ARG A 85 9.51 7.18 0.10
N ARG A 86 10.00 5.99 -0.20
CA ARG A 86 11.27 5.76 -0.88
C ARG A 86 11.03 4.82 -2.05
N THR A 87 11.45 5.22 -3.24
CA THR A 87 11.34 4.41 -4.45
C THR A 87 12.71 4.09 -5.02
N VAL A 88 12.93 2.82 -5.31
CA VAL A 88 14.12 2.35 -6.05
C VAL A 88 13.62 1.76 -7.36
N ARG A 89 14.10 2.31 -8.48
CA ARG A 89 13.68 1.90 -9.82
C ARG A 89 14.86 1.37 -10.63
N PHE A 90 14.64 0.27 -11.34
CA PHE A 90 15.55 -0.24 -12.34
C PHE A 90 14.78 -0.72 -13.57
N GLY A 91 14.95 -0.05 -14.71
CA GLY A 91 14.24 -0.40 -15.93
C GLY A 91 12.70 -0.39 -15.72
N ASN A 92 12.08 -1.54 -15.92
CA ASN A 92 10.63 -1.73 -15.82
C ASN A 92 10.15 -2.23 -14.47
N ILE A 93 11.02 -2.24 -13.46
CA ILE A 93 10.66 -2.63 -12.10
C ILE A 93 10.95 -1.53 -11.11
N ALA A 94 10.16 -1.49 -10.05
CA ALA A 94 10.41 -0.60 -8.92
C ALA A 94 10.07 -1.30 -7.60
N GLN A 95 10.82 -0.96 -6.55
CA GLN A 95 10.46 -1.25 -5.18
C GLN A 95 10.13 0.05 -4.47
N VAL A 96 8.99 0.06 -3.77
CA VAL A 96 8.51 1.22 -3.02
C VAL A 96 8.45 0.87 -1.54
N PHE A 97 9.16 1.64 -0.72
CA PHE A 97 8.99 1.67 0.73
C PHE A 97 8.02 2.82 1.02
N SER A 98 6.88 2.50 1.60
CA SER A 98 5.81 3.46 1.81
C SER A 98 5.27 3.35 3.23
N ALA A 99 5.63 4.32 4.07
CA ALA A 99 5.11 4.42 5.41
C ALA A 99 3.68 4.99 5.38
N TYR A 100 2.81 4.47 6.21
CA TYR A 100 1.41 4.90 6.28
C TYR A 100 0.94 5.17 7.70
N GLU A 101 -0.13 5.94 7.75
CA GLU A 101 -0.93 6.20 8.94
C GLU A 101 -2.40 6.08 8.57
N ALA A 102 -3.16 5.31 9.34
CA ALA A 102 -4.60 5.17 9.17
C ALA A 102 -5.33 5.83 10.34
N ARG A 103 -6.38 6.58 10.02
CA ARG A 103 -7.22 7.30 11.00
C ARG A 103 -8.70 7.04 10.76
N SER A 104 -9.52 7.36 11.75
CA SER A 104 -10.98 7.24 11.69
C SER A 104 -11.68 8.36 10.91
N ALA A 105 -10.96 9.40 10.50
CA ALA A 105 -11.47 10.52 9.70
C ALA A 105 -10.38 11.08 8.79
N PRO A 106 -10.74 11.76 7.68
CA PRO A 106 -9.75 12.33 6.75
C PRO A 106 -8.83 13.36 7.38
N ALA A 107 -9.32 14.07 8.41
CA ALA A 107 -8.55 15.06 9.17
C ALA A 107 -8.94 14.97 10.64
N GLY A 108 -7.95 14.94 11.55
CA GLY A 108 -8.17 14.99 12.99
C GLY A 108 -8.82 13.76 13.63
N GLY A 109 -8.94 12.65 12.89
CA GLY A 109 -9.50 11.41 13.42
C GLY A 109 -8.55 10.70 14.39
N VAL A 110 -9.10 9.71 15.12
CA VAL A 110 -8.34 8.85 16.01
C VAL A 110 -7.38 7.99 15.18
N LEU A 111 -6.13 7.87 15.65
CA LEU A 111 -5.16 6.98 15.02
C LEU A 111 -5.62 5.53 15.17
N VAL A 112 -5.74 4.83 14.04
CA VAL A 112 -6.07 3.40 13.99
C VAL A 112 -4.79 2.57 14.01
N LYS A 113 -3.84 2.88 13.12
CA LYS A 113 -2.56 2.20 13.01
C LYS A 113 -1.54 3.01 12.20
N ARG A 114 -0.27 2.65 12.36
CA ARG A 114 0.85 3.02 11.51
C ARG A 114 1.60 1.79 11.07
N GLY A 115 2.31 1.89 9.97
CA GLY A 115 3.15 0.80 9.51
C GLY A 115 3.84 1.13 8.20
N MET A 116 4.30 0.08 7.53
CA MET A 116 4.99 0.20 6.25
C MET A 116 4.51 -0.84 5.24
N ASN A 117 4.23 -0.37 4.04
CA ASN A 117 4.07 -1.18 2.84
C ASN A 117 5.41 -1.29 2.11
N MET A 118 5.79 -2.48 1.72
CA MET A 118 6.85 -2.73 0.76
C MET A 118 6.22 -3.28 -0.51
N ALA A 119 6.20 -2.47 -1.57
CA ALA A 119 5.53 -2.80 -2.82
C ALA A 119 6.52 -3.05 -3.93
N HIS A 120 6.24 -4.04 -4.77
CA HIS A 120 6.92 -4.27 -6.03
C HIS A 120 6.01 -3.87 -7.18
N LEU A 121 6.54 -3.05 -8.08
CA LEU A 121 5.83 -2.51 -9.22
C LEU A 121 6.48 -2.98 -10.52
N TYR A 122 5.64 -3.13 -11.56
CA TYR A 122 6.03 -3.47 -12.91
C TYR A 122 5.45 -2.46 -13.90
N ASN A 123 6.28 -1.99 -14.84
CA ASN A 123 5.84 -1.15 -15.95
C ASN A 123 5.80 -1.99 -17.23
N ASP A 124 4.62 -2.09 -17.85
CA ASP A 124 4.41 -2.88 -19.06
C ASP A 124 4.76 -2.14 -20.36
N GLY A 125 5.30 -0.93 -20.24
CA GLY A 125 5.58 -0.03 -21.35
C GLY A 125 4.54 1.08 -21.52
N THR A 126 3.38 0.94 -20.91
CA THR A 126 2.29 1.93 -20.94
C THR A 126 1.92 2.46 -19.56
N ARG A 127 1.96 1.60 -18.56
CA ARG A 127 1.57 1.95 -17.17
C ARG A 127 2.29 1.10 -16.14
N TRP A 128 2.23 1.56 -14.88
CA TRP A 128 2.66 0.80 -13.72
C TRP A 128 1.54 -0.11 -13.18
N TRP A 129 1.95 -1.28 -12.67
CA TRP A 129 1.11 -2.27 -12.04
C TRP A 129 1.66 -2.63 -10.65
N LEU A 130 0.77 -2.78 -9.67
CA LEU A 130 1.11 -3.41 -8.41
C LEU A 130 1.16 -4.93 -8.60
N VAL A 131 2.33 -5.54 -8.46
CA VAL A 131 2.50 -6.99 -8.61
C VAL A 131 2.65 -7.74 -7.29
N HIS A 132 3.14 -7.08 -6.26
CA HIS A 132 3.31 -7.64 -4.93
C HIS A 132 3.35 -6.52 -3.90
N MET A 133 2.72 -6.74 -2.75
CA MET A 133 2.87 -5.86 -1.60
C MET A 133 2.83 -6.69 -0.31
N ILE A 134 3.76 -6.42 0.58
CA ILE A 134 3.79 -6.96 1.93
C ILE A 134 3.81 -5.81 2.93
N TRP A 135 3.06 -5.94 4.03
CA TRP A 135 3.03 -4.88 5.05
C TRP A 135 2.99 -5.44 6.46
N ASP A 136 3.47 -4.63 7.37
CA ASP A 136 3.41 -4.86 8.81
C ASP A 136 3.09 -3.55 9.53
N ASP A 137 2.40 -3.65 10.66
CA ASP A 137 2.00 -2.51 11.48
C ASP A 137 2.99 -2.27 12.63
N GLU A 138 3.16 -1.01 13.02
CA GLU A 138 3.91 -0.66 14.22
C GLU A 138 3.29 -1.28 15.48
N ARG A 139 4.16 -1.63 16.41
CA ARG A 139 3.83 -2.16 17.72
C ARG A 139 4.96 -1.88 18.71
N GLU A 140 4.80 -2.23 19.97
CA GLU A 140 5.86 -2.04 20.97
C GLU A 140 7.20 -2.65 20.49
N GLY A 141 8.23 -1.82 20.46
CA GLY A 141 9.57 -2.22 20.00
C GLY A 141 9.75 -2.33 18.48
N VAL A 142 8.69 -2.06 17.69
CA VAL A 142 8.75 -2.08 16.23
C VAL A 142 8.13 -0.80 15.68
N GLU A 143 8.99 0.12 15.27
CA GLU A 143 8.61 1.41 14.68
C GLU A 143 9.16 1.51 13.25
N VAL A 144 8.49 2.28 12.41
CA VAL A 144 8.98 2.56 11.05
C VAL A 144 10.36 3.19 11.13
N PRO A 145 11.40 2.56 10.53
CA PRO A 145 12.76 3.09 10.57
C PRO A 145 12.87 4.32 9.67
N ARG A 146 12.96 5.51 10.28
CA ARG A 146 13.01 6.80 9.59
C ARG A 146 14.21 6.94 8.65
N GLU A 147 15.32 6.31 8.98
CA GLU A 147 16.53 6.27 8.18
C GLU A 147 16.36 5.63 6.80
N ILE A 148 15.33 4.83 6.56
CA ILE A 148 15.00 4.34 5.22
C ILE A 148 14.68 5.50 4.27
N PHE A 149 14.10 6.57 4.79
CA PHE A 149 13.66 7.73 4.00
C PHE A 149 14.73 8.85 3.94
N ASP A 150 15.79 8.74 4.77
CA ASP A 150 16.90 9.67 4.81
C ASP A 150 18.08 9.15 3.97
N ASP A 151 18.78 10.01 3.27
CA ASP A 151 20.11 9.85 2.64
C ASP A 151 20.54 8.54 1.97
N TRP A 152 19.69 7.99 1.11
CA TRP A 152 20.13 6.96 0.17
C TRP A 152 20.94 7.53 -1.01
N LYS A 153 21.07 8.84 -1.11
CA LYS A 153 21.82 9.52 -2.18
C LYS A 153 23.30 9.13 -2.21
N ASP A 154 23.86 8.81 -1.06
CA ASP A 154 25.27 8.38 -0.95
C ASP A 154 25.52 6.94 -1.42
N LEU A 155 24.46 6.15 -1.66
CA LEU A 155 24.57 4.77 -2.14
C LEU A 155 24.44 4.66 -3.67
N GLY A 156 24.33 5.77 -4.40
CA GLY A 156 24.17 5.77 -5.85
C GLY A 156 22.84 5.16 -6.33
N ILE A 157 21.85 5.06 -5.45
CA ILE A 157 20.51 4.58 -5.77
C ILE A 157 19.71 5.75 -6.35
N VAL A 158 19.21 5.58 -7.56
CA VAL A 158 18.43 6.59 -8.28
C VAL A 158 16.95 6.28 -8.11
N GLU A 159 16.20 7.29 -7.71
CA GLU A 159 14.73 7.25 -7.66
C GLU A 159 14.11 7.24 -9.06
#